data_144b3c93b229271b99c3ee816b71d8c7
#
_entry.id   144b3c93b229271b99c3ee816b71d8c7
#
_cell.length_a   1.000
_cell.length_b   1.000
_cell.length_c   1.000
_cell.angle_alpha   90.00
_cell.angle_beta   90.00
_cell.angle_gamma   90.00
#
_symmetry.space_group_name_H-M   'P 1'
#
loop_
_entity.id
_entity.type
_entity.pdbx_description
1 polymer ?
#
loop_
_entity_poly.entity_id
_entity_poly.type
_entity_poly.pdbx_seq_one_letter_code
_entity_poly.pdbx_strand_id
1 'polypeptide(L)'
;MDQSILLIDDDPAILRAVGTYLERSGYEVLLEASGEAALDRYQQYTPEVVLLDLGLPGISGFSVLETLKEHDAAVIVLTGQNDVQIAVQAMQLGAENFLTKPVDMPHLLLAVDRVRDKVRMRRGVGMLLARTNPDVDLSSLGSSPQMREIARQIELLASSDDTTALITGDSGTGKGYIAHMVHAMSNRAKEPFVDVNCGSLTAAFLDTELFGMEKDVVSGGGDQRPGLFELADRGTVFLDSIGDLAPELQPKLLRVLESKSFRRVGGTREISVNVRLVAATATNLAEAVEAGTFRDDLYYRLNVLTIHLPPVRERTQEDRLALLERLLAKLWKGAAGSQPVIETMAVERLVAYGWPGNVREMRNVLERALILAQGRSRIGLEHLPVEIRRNVSPIETRYEVLTLKDVEQRQIALALRHNNSNRTHTARDLGISRATLIKKIKVYGLDV
;
A
#
# COMPACT_ATOMS: atom_id res chain seq x y z
N MET A 1 -7.60 -10.62 17.61
CA MET A 1 -9.01 -11.01 17.49
C MET A 1 -9.74 -9.89 16.78
N ASP A 2 -9.91 -10.04 15.47
CA ASP A 2 -10.52 -9.00 14.61
C ASP A 2 -12.03 -9.18 14.58
N GLN A 3 -12.80 -8.58 15.48
CA GLN A 3 -14.27 -8.47 15.55
C GLN A 3 -14.82 -8.69 16.97
N SER A 4 -14.05 -8.35 18.02
CA SER A 4 -14.49 -8.53 19.39
C SER A 4 -15.15 -7.25 19.97
N ILE A 5 -16.25 -7.44 20.66
CA ILE A 5 -17.03 -6.39 21.37
C ILE A 5 -17.08 -6.74 22.85
N LEU A 6 -16.83 -5.75 23.72
CA LEU A 6 -17.07 -5.88 25.15
C LEU A 6 -18.39 -5.19 25.49
N LEU A 7 -19.36 -5.94 25.99
CA LEU A 7 -20.66 -5.43 26.47
C LEU A 7 -20.67 -5.42 28.01
N ILE A 8 -20.93 -4.24 28.57
CA ILE A 8 -20.91 -3.98 30.02
C ILE A 8 -22.29 -3.47 30.45
N ASP A 9 -23.04 -4.25 31.19
CA ASP A 9 -24.38 -3.92 31.67
C ASP A 9 -24.71 -4.79 32.89
N ASP A 10 -25.29 -4.23 33.95
CA ASP A 10 -25.65 -4.98 35.16
C ASP A 10 -26.94 -5.78 35.01
N ASP A 11 -27.73 -5.52 33.94
CA ASP A 11 -28.94 -6.27 33.63
C ASP A 11 -28.63 -7.55 32.82
N PRO A 12 -28.81 -8.75 33.43
CA PRO A 12 -28.55 -10.01 32.70
C PRO A 12 -29.46 -10.23 31.50
N ALA A 13 -30.64 -9.55 31.44
CA ALA A 13 -31.53 -9.66 30.30
C ALA A 13 -30.97 -8.87 29.10
N ILE A 14 -30.40 -7.70 29.34
CA ILE A 14 -29.73 -6.88 28.32
C ILE A 14 -28.46 -7.59 27.82
N LEU A 15 -27.63 -8.08 28.72
CA LEU A 15 -26.42 -8.84 28.37
C LEU A 15 -26.75 -10.02 27.42
N ARG A 16 -27.77 -10.79 27.75
CA ARG A 16 -28.20 -11.92 26.90
C ARG A 16 -28.80 -11.49 25.56
N ALA A 17 -29.71 -10.50 25.58
CA ALA A 17 -30.42 -10.09 24.37
C ALA A 17 -29.46 -9.41 23.36
N VAL A 18 -28.68 -8.45 23.81
CA VAL A 18 -27.73 -7.71 22.99
C VAL A 18 -26.55 -8.62 22.58
N GLY A 19 -26.01 -9.41 23.51
CA GLY A 19 -24.91 -10.34 23.22
C GLY A 19 -25.30 -11.37 22.16
N THR A 20 -26.44 -12.06 22.33
CA THR A 20 -26.91 -13.03 21.33
C THR A 20 -27.17 -12.40 19.97
N TYR A 21 -27.70 -11.18 19.92
CA TYR A 21 -27.93 -10.47 18.66
C TYR A 21 -26.63 -10.15 17.93
N LEU A 22 -25.61 -9.65 18.65
CA LEU A 22 -24.30 -9.33 18.10
C LEU A 22 -23.54 -10.60 17.65
N GLU A 23 -23.60 -11.69 18.45
CA GLU A 23 -23.03 -12.99 18.07
C GLU A 23 -23.63 -13.54 16.77
N ARG A 24 -24.96 -13.46 16.61
CA ARG A 24 -25.65 -13.84 15.37
C ARG A 24 -25.28 -12.96 14.18
N SER A 25 -24.86 -11.73 14.44
CA SER A 25 -24.36 -10.79 13.43
C SER A 25 -22.87 -10.98 13.10
N GLY A 26 -22.22 -12.00 13.70
CA GLY A 26 -20.85 -12.39 13.38
C GLY A 26 -19.76 -11.79 14.27
N TYR A 27 -20.15 -11.20 15.43
CA TYR A 27 -19.19 -10.64 16.39
C TYR A 27 -18.82 -11.65 17.48
N GLU A 28 -17.60 -11.56 17.98
CA GLU A 28 -17.19 -12.20 19.22
C GLU A 28 -17.53 -11.27 20.39
N VAL A 29 -18.38 -11.70 21.33
CA VAL A 29 -18.91 -10.83 22.38
C VAL A 29 -18.38 -11.26 23.76
N LEU A 30 -17.71 -10.32 24.44
CA LEU A 30 -17.31 -10.45 25.84
C LEU A 30 -18.37 -9.77 26.70
N LEU A 31 -18.89 -10.45 27.72
CA LEU A 31 -19.96 -9.95 28.58
C LEU A 31 -19.41 -9.71 29.99
N GLU A 32 -19.66 -8.54 30.54
CA GLU A 32 -19.29 -8.20 31.93
C GLU A 32 -20.45 -7.47 32.62
N ALA A 33 -20.66 -7.80 33.91
CA ALA A 33 -21.75 -7.24 34.71
C ALA A 33 -21.31 -6.12 35.67
N SER A 34 -20.00 -5.79 35.72
CA SER A 34 -19.47 -4.72 36.56
C SER A 34 -18.36 -3.96 35.88
N GLY A 35 -18.13 -2.71 36.29
CA GLY A 35 -17.09 -1.86 35.72
C GLY A 35 -15.68 -2.38 36.00
N GLU A 36 -15.44 -2.93 37.22
CA GLU A 36 -14.14 -3.47 37.62
C GLU A 36 -13.74 -4.66 36.74
N ALA A 37 -14.65 -5.65 36.61
CA ALA A 37 -14.41 -6.81 35.75
C ALA A 37 -14.21 -6.43 34.30
N ALA A 38 -14.93 -5.41 33.83
CA ALA A 38 -14.82 -4.91 32.46
C ALA A 38 -13.46 -4.27 32.16
N LEU A 39 -12.89 -3.49 33.09
CA LEU A 39 -11.56 -2.91 32.94
C LEU A 39 -10.47 -3.99 32.89
N ASP A 40 -10.53 -5.00 33.74
CA ASP A 40 -9.61 -6.15 33.69
C ASP A 40 -9.74 -6.90 32.34
N ARG A 41 -10.97 -7.12 31.91
CA ARG A 41 -11.25 -7.80 30.65
C ARG A 41 -10.75 -7.00 29.43
N TYR A 42 -10.92 -5.68 29.45
CA TYR A 42 -10.42 -4.80 28.42
C TYR A 42 -8.89 -4.87 28.27
N GLN A 43 -8.16 -4.84 29.40
CA GLN A 43 -6.70 -4.94 29.39
C GLN A 43 -6.21 -6.30 28.84
N GLN A 44 -6.95 -7.39 29.12
CA GLN A 44 -6.59 -8.72 28.68
C GLN A 44 -6.84 -8.97 27.19
N TYR A 45 -7.96 -8.47 26.64
CA TYR A 45 -8.43 -8.82 25.29
C TYR A 45 -8.42 -7.66 24.29
N THR A 46 -8.31 -6.40 24.74
CA THR A 46 -8.32 -5.19 23.88
C THR A 46 -9.39 -5.21 22.77
N PRO A 47 -10.69 -5.32 23.12
CA PRO A 47 -11.79 -5.40 22.13
C PRO A 47 -11.86 -4.16 21.27
N GLU A 48 -12.37 -4.31 20.01
CA GLU A 48 -12.47 -3.22 19.04
C GLU A 48 -13.48 -2.14 19.45
N VAL A 49 -14.59 -2.55 20.05
CA VAL A 49 -15.67 -1.66 20.50
C VAL A 49 -16.12 -2.06 21.91
N VAL A 50 -16.42 -1.07 22.74
CA VAL A 50 -17.01 -1.27 24.06
C VAL A 50 -18.41 -0.68 24.07
N LEU A 51 -19.40 -1.48 24.46
CA LEU A 51 -20.76 -1.03 24.78
C LEU A 51 -20.85 -0.90 26.29
N LEU A 52 -21.09 0.31 26.80
CA LEU A 52 -21.01 0.62 28.23
C LEU A 52 -22.34 1.17 28.75
N ASP A 53 -22.97 0.49 29.70
CA ASP A 53 -24.00 1.10 30.52
C ASP A 53 -23.38 2.05 31.55
N LEU A 54 -23.97 3.22 31.73
CA LEU A 54 -23.54 4.18 32.77
C LEU A 54 -24.15 3.90 34.10
N GLY A 55 -25.24 3.10 34.21
CA GLY A 55 -25.97 2.77 35.43
C GLY A 55 -25.35 1.65 36.24
N LEU A 56 -24.08 1.34 36.07
CA LEU A 56 -23.42 0.23 36.75
C LEU A 56 -23.36 0.38 38.28
N PRO A 57 -23.55 -0.70 39.04
CA PRO A 57 -23.28 -0.73 40.46
C PRO A 57 -21.77 -0.73 40.75
N GLY A 58 -21.33 -0.11 41.83
CA GLY A 58 -19.89 -0.06 42.18
C GLY A 58 -19.20 1.16 41.58
N ILE A 59 -18.22 0.97 40.71
CA ILE A 59 -17.54 2.07 40.05
C ILE A 59 -18.51 2.77 39.09
N SER A 60 -18.53 4.10 39.13
CA SER A 60 -19.36 4.90 38.22
C SER A 60 -19.05 4.58 36.74
N GLY A 61 -20.10 4.39 35.91
CA GLY A 61 -19.91 4.20 34.49
C GLY A 61 -19.13 5.34 33.80
N PHE A 62 -19.18 6.56 34.34
CA PHE A 62 -18.34 7.66 33.88
C PHE A 62 -16.85 7.44 34.17
N SER A 63 -16.51 6.94 35.39
CA SER A 63 -15.12 6.59 35.70
C SER A 63 -14.59 5.46 34.86
N VAL A 64 -15.44 4.48 34.53
CA VAL A 64 -15.09 3.41 33.58
C VAL A 64 -14.84 4.01 32.19
N LEU A 65 -15.68 4.93 31.72
CA LEU A 65 -15.51 5.62 30.43
C LEU A 65 -14.17 6.38 30.38
N GLU A 66 -13.85 7.16 31.42
CA GLU A 66 -12.59 7.92 31.48
C GLU A 66 -11.38 6.98 31.43
N THR A 67 -11.36 5.92 32.23
CA THR A 67 -10.27 4.94 32.21
C THR A 67 -10.14 4.24 30.86
N LEU A 68 -11.24 3.86 30.22
CA LEU A 68 -11.24 3.26 28.89
C LEU A 68 -10.69 4.24 27.82
N LYS A 69 -10.99 5.55 27.98
CA LYS A 69 -10.48 6.58 27.06
C LYS A 69 -8.99 6.85 27.22
N GLU A 70 -8.43 6.74 28.41
CA GLU A 70 -6.96 6.79 28.63
C GLU A 70 -6.23 5.70 27.83
N HIS A 71 -6.92 4.57 27.54
CA HIS A 71 -6.42 3.47 26.73
C HIS A 71 -6.89 3.51 25.28
N ASP A 72 -7.41 4.67 24.79
CA ASP A 72 -7.91 4.90 23.43
C ASP A 72 -9.04 3.93 22.98
N ALA A 73 -9.84 3.46 23.94
CA ALA A 73 -10.97 2.57 23.68
C ALA A 73 -12.09 3.29 22.90
N ALA A 74 -12.71 2.59 21.96
CA ALA A 74 -13.89 3.08 21.25
C ALA A 74 -15.17 2.68 21.98
N VAL A 75 -15.75 3.63 22.73
CA VAL A 75 -16.88 3.38 23.63
C VAL A 75 -18.18 3.92 23.04
N ILE A 76 -19.21 3.07 22.97
CA ILE A 76 -20.62 3.43 22.73
C ILE A 76 -21.34 3.32 24.08
N VAL A 77 -21.96 4.40 24.51
CA VAL A 77 -22.67 4.45 25.79
C VAL A 77 -24.14 4.02 25.59
N LEU A 78 -24.61 3.17 26.49
CA LEU A 78 -26.04 2.82 26.62
C LEU A 78 -26.63 3.63 27.78
N THR A 79 -27.74 4.36 27.56
CA THR A 79 -28.32 5.27 28.56
C THR A 79 -29.85 5.18 28.61
N GLY A 80 -30.47 5.53 29.75
CA GLY A 80 -31.94 5.55 29.90
C GLY A 80 -32.63 6.65 29.08
N GLN A 81 -33.91 6.47 28.79
CA GLN A 81 -34.71 7.34 27.89
C GLN A 81 -34.81 8.82 28.24
N ASN A 82 -34.47 9.25 29.45
CA ASN A 82 -34.68 10.63 29.92
C ASN A 82 -33.39 11.42 30.20
N ASP A 83 -32.23 10.91 29.83
CA ASP A 83 -30.95 11.45 30.26
C ASP A 83 -30.14 12.11 29.13
N VAL A 84 -30.71 13.07 28.43
CA VAL A 84 -30.01 13.84 27.38
C VAL A 84 -28.76 14.51 27.96
N GLN A 85 -28.80 14.98 29.22
CA GLN A 85 -27.63 15.59 29.86
C GLN A 85 -26.50 14.57 30.09
N ILE A 86 -26.82 13.36 30.48
CA ILE A 86 -25.88 12.23 30.64
C ILE A 86 -25.26 11.85 29.31
N ALA A 87 -26.05 11.78 28.24
CA ALA A 87 -25.55 11.51 26.90
C ALA A 87 -24.57 12.59 26.43
N VAL A 88 -24.90 13.88 26.62
CA VAL A 88 -24.01 15.00 26.31
C VAL A 88 -22.71 14.94 27.11
N GLN A 89 -22.78 14.66 28.40
CA GLN A 89 -21.60 14.51 29.25
C GLN A 89 -20.73 13.33 28.81
N ALA A 90 -21.31 12.19 28.46
CA ALA A 90 -20.57 11.03 27.96
C ALA A 90 -19.83 11.37 26.63
N MET A 91 -20.49 12.11 25.73
CA MET A 91 -19.85 12.58 24.48
C MET A 91 -18.71 13.56 24.76
N GLN A 92 -18.84 14.47 25.75
CA GLN A 92 -17.76 15.38 26.15
C GLN A 92 -16.55 14.64 26.75
N LEU A 93 -16.79 13.52 27.46
CA LEU A 93 -15.75 12.64 27.97
C LEU A 93 -15.17 11.70 26.93
N GLY A 94 -15.61 11.82 25.67
CA GLY A 94 -15.01 11.14 24.52
C GLY A 94 -15.67 9.84 24.11
N ALA A 95 -16.91 9.54 24.54
CA ALA A 95 -17.68 8.44 23.95
C ALA A 95 -17.82 8.65 22.43
N GLU A 96 -17.74 7.57 21.65
CA GLU A 96 -17.85 7.63 20.17
C GLU A 96 -19.31 7.78 19.71
N ASN A 97 -20.23 7.26 20.49
CA ASN A 97 -21.68 7.35 20.25
C ASN A 97 -22.45 7.05 21.55
N PHE A 98 -23.77 7.30 21.53
CA PHE A 98 -24.67 6.84 22.59
C PHE A 98 -25.95 6.24 21.99
N LEU A 99 -26.58 5.33 22.72
CA LEU A 99 -27.85 4.72 22.37
C LEU A 99 -28.76 4.72 23.58
N THR A 100 -30.04 4.98 23.38
CA THR A 100 -31.04 4.98 24.45
C THR A 100 -31.63 3.60 24.68
N LYS A 101 -31.82 3.23 25.94
CA LYS A 101 -32.57 2.04 26.33
C LYS A 101 -34.09 2.33 26.29
N PRO A 102 -34.96 1.45 25.77
CA PRO A 102 -34.66 0.11 25.25
C PRO A 102 -33.87 0.17 23.94
N VAL A 103 -32.85 -0.69 23.83
CA VAL A 103 -31.91 -0.68 22.69
C VAL A 103 -32.60 -1.21 21.43
N ASP A 104 -32.65 -0.37 20.41
CA ASP A 104 -33.06 -0.79 19.05
C ASP A 104 -31.94 -1.57 18.38
N MET A 105 -32.11 -2.87 18.18
CA MET A 105 -31.08 -3.79 17.72
C MET A 105 -30.51 -3.44 16.33
N PRO A 106 -31.33 -3.10 15.29
CA PRO A 106 -30.81 -2.60 14.02
C PRO A 106 -29.96 -1.33 14.16
N HIS A 107 -30.39 -0.40 14.99
CA HIS A 107 -29.66 0.85 15.25
C HIS A 107 -28.35 0.61 15.99
N LEU A 108 -28.33 -0.32 16.97
CA LEU A 108 -27.14 -0.78 17.64
C LEU A 108 -26.10 -1.32 16.66
N LEU A 109 -26.52 -2.22 15.77
CA LEU A 109 -25.61 -2.81 14.79
C LEU A 109 -24.97 -1.76 13.88
N LEU A 110 -25.77 -0.82 13.38
CA LEU A 110 -25.27 0.31 12.58
C LEU A 110 -24.29 1.18 13.36
N ALA A 111 -24.55 1.43 14.64
CA ALA A 111 -23.66 2.21 15.49
C ALA A 111 -22.33 1.48 15.73
N VAL A 112 -22.38 0.17 16.02
CA VAL A 112 -21.20 -0.68 16.20
C VAL A 112 -20.37 -0.72 14.90
N ASP A 113 -20.99 -0.96 13.76
CA ASP A 113 -20.30 -0.99 12.45
C ASP A 113 -19.59 0.33 12.17
N ARG A 114 -20.26 1.47 12.37
CA ARG A 114 -19.67 2.80 12.17
C ARG A 114 -18.47 3.06 13.08
N VAL A 115 -18.60 2.72 14.37
CA VAL A 115 -17.51 2.91 15.34
C VAL A 115 -16.36 1.99 15.04
N ARG A 116 -16.62 0.74 14.68
CA ARG A 116 -15.60 -0.23 14.25
C ARG A 116 -14.85 0.25 13.00
N ASP A 117 -15.55 0.73 11.97
CA ASP A 117 -14.92 1.24 10.76
C ASP A 117 -14.04 2.44 11.08
N LYS A 118 -14.46 3.32 12.01
CA LYS A 118 -13.65 4.43 12.54
C LYS A 118 -12.40 3.95 13.27
N VAL A 119 -12.51 2.89 14.10
CA VAL A 119 -11.37 2.26 14.79
C VAL A 119 -10.41 1.63 13.80
N ARG A 120 -10.92 0.91 12.80
CA ARG A 120 -10.10 0.32 11.73
C ARG A 120 -9.39 1.38 10.90
N MET A 121 -10.06 2.48 10.58
CA MET A 121 -9.43 3.64 9.96
C MET A 121 -8.33 4.24 10.85
N ARG A 122 -8.58 4.47 12.15
CA ARG A 122 -7.57 4.95 13.10
C ARG A 122 -6.40 3.97 13.23
N ARG A 123 -6.65 2.68 13.36
CA ARG A 123 -5.61 1.64 13.39
C ARG A 123 -4.90 1.51 12.05
N GLY A 124 -5.60 1.62 10.92
CA GLY A 124 -5.04 1.66 9.57
C GLY A 124 -4.13 2.87 9.38
N VAL A 125 -4.55 4.05 9.80
CA VAL A 125 -3.73 5.27 9.83
C VAL A 125 -2.59 5.10 10.84
N GLY A 126 -2.83 4.56 12.03
CA GLY A 126 -1.78 4.23 13.02
C GLY A 126 -0.78 3.19 12.50
N MET A 127 -1.20 2.18 11.73
CA MET A 127 -0.30 1.25 11.03
C MET A 127 0.44 1.92 9.86
N LEU A 128 -0.18 2.88 9.17
CA LEU A 128 0.48 3.73 8.18
C LEU A 128 1.50 4.66 8.84
N LEU A 129 1.18 5.19 10.04
CA LEU A 129 2.07 6.02 10.84
C LEU A 129 3.16 5.19 11.57
N ALA A 130 2.88 3.95 11.96
CA ALA A 130 3.76 3.04 12.70
C ALA A 130 4.59 2.11 11.80
N ARG A 131 4.58 2.27 10.49
CA ARG A 131 5.56 1.60 9.63
C ARG A 131 6.93 2.11 10.04
N THR A 132 7.52 1.35 10.97
CA THR A 132 8.90 1.45 11.45
C THR A 132 9.80 2.02 10.37
N ASN A 133 10.57 3.04 10.75
CA ASN A 133 11.70 3.51 9.96
C ASN A 133 12.42 2.27 9.41
N PRO A 134 12.46 2.05 8.10
CA PRO A 134 13.29 0.98 7.55
C PRO A 134 14.71 1.27 8.03
N ASP A 135 15.48 0.22 8.35
CA ASP A 135 16.93 0.36 8.47
C ASP A 135 17.41 1.08 7.22
N VAL A 136 17.66 2.38 7.34
CA VAL A 136 18.00 3.23 6.19
C VAL A 136 19.48 3.04 5.90
N ASP A 137 19.73 2.06 5.04
CA ASP A 137 21.06 1.84 4.50
C ASP A 137 21.04 2.15 3.00
N LEU A 138 21.62 3.30 2.64
CA LEU A 138 21.75 3.72 1.23
C LEU A 138 22.61 2.75 0.41
N SER A 139 23.55 2.05 1.05
CA SER A 139 24.37 1.03 0.38
C SER A 139 23.50 -0.11 -0.15
N SER A 140 22.33 -0.28 0.46
CA SER A 140 21.33 -1.27 0.08
C SER A 140 20.70 -1.04 -1.30
N LEU A 141 20.85 0.15 -1.89
CA LEU A 141 20.30 0.44 -3.23
C LEU A 141 21.10 -0.22 -4.33
N GLY A 142 22.40 -0.37 -4.14
CA GLY A 142 23.35 -0.95 -5.08
C GLY A 142 24.66 -0.18 -5.15
N SER A 143 25.64 -0.77 -5.82
CA SER A 143 27.01 -0.22 -5.92
C SER A 143 27.32 0.42 -7.28
N SER A 144 26.42 0.31 -8.26
CA SER A 144 26.62 0.92 -9.58
C SER A 144 26.65 2.46 -9.52
N PRO A 145 27.27 3.13 -10.49
CA PRO A 145 27.27 4.59 -10.55
C PRO A 145 25.86 5.18 -10.55
N GLN A 146 24.90 4.53 -11.22
CA GLN A 146 23.51 4.94 -11.27
C GLN A 146 22.83 4.85 -9.90
N MET A 147 23.04 3.76 -9.16
CA MET A 147 22.47 3.60 -7.82
C MET A 147 23.10 4.55 -6.80
N ARG A 148 24.40 4.83 -6.93
CA ARG A 148 25.08 5.84 -6.10
C ARG A 148 24.57 7.26 -6.37
N GLU A 149 24.25 7.59 -7.62
CA GLU A 149 23.66 8.89 -7.93
C GLU A 149 22.25 9.03 -7.32
N ILE A 150 21.44 7.96 -7.37
CA ILE A 150 20.14 7.93 -6.69
C ILE A 150 20.32 8.11 -5.17
N ALA A 151 21.30 7.43 -4.56
CA ALA A 151 21.59 7.59 -3.13
C ALA A 151 21.95 9.05 -2.80
N ARG A 152 22.80 9.70 -3.60
CA ARG A 152 23.15 11.11 -3.44
C ARG A 152 21.93 12.03 -3.56
N GLN A 153 21.03 11.77 -4.51
CA GLN A 153 19.78 12.54 -4.66
C GLN A 153 18.86 12.38 -3.45
N ILE A 154 18.79 11.17 -2.85
CA ILE A 154 18.05 10.93 -1.60
C ILE A 154 18.63 11.76 -0.45
N GLU A 155 19.98 11.79 -0.29
CA GLU A 155 20.65 12.60 0.74
C GLU A 155 20.36 14.09 0.56
N LEU A 156 20.43 14.60 -0.66
CA LEU A 156 20.09 16.00 -0.96
C LEU A 156 18.64 16.32 -0.62
N LEU A 157 17.71 15.44 -0.98
CA LEU A 157 16.31 15.61 -0.63
C LEU A 157 16.10 15.52 0.88
N ALA A 158 16.75 14.60 1.56
CA ALA A 158 16.61 14.42 3.01
C ALA A 158 17.09 15.65 3.78
N SER A 159 18.12 16.36 3.28
CA SER A 159 18.63 17.59 3.90
C SER A 159 17.73 18.82 3.70
N SER A 160 16.73 18.75 2.81
CA SER A 160 15.75 19.83 2.57
C SER A 160 14.42 19.54 3.26
N ASP A 161 13.91 20.50 4.02
CA ASP A 161 12.68 20.32 4.81
C ASP A 161 11.39 20.38 3.95
N ASP A 162 11.39 21.18 2.88
CA ASP A 162 10.18 21.54 2.13
C ASP A 162 10.22 21.20 0.63
N THR A 163 11.37 20.74 0.10
CA THR A 163 11.47 20.43 -1.33
C THR A 163 10.57 19.26 -1.69
N THR A 164 9.68 19.51 -2.64
CA THR A 164 8.85 18.47 -3.26
C THR A 164 9.75 17.53 -4.08
N ALA A 165 9.54 16.23 -3.94
CA ALA A 165 10.26 15.22 -4.68
C ALA A 165 9.30 14.45 -5.61
N LEU A 166 9.72 14.25 -6.86
CA LEU A 166 9.03 13.40 -7.82
C LEU A 166 9.88 12.15 -8.08
N ILE A 167 9.31 10.97 -7.82
CA ILE A 167 9.97 9.68 -8.06
C ILE A 167 9.34 9.03 -9.28
N THR A 168 10.11 8.86 -10.34
CA THR A 168 9.64 8.24 -11.60
C THR A 168 10.24 6.86 -11.82
N GLY A 169 9.58 6.02 -12.59
CA GLY A 169 10.06 4.68 -12.95
C GLY A 169 8.93 3.67 -13.08
N ASP A 170 9.21 2.54 -13.70
CA ASP A 170 8.23 1.48 -13.98
C ASP A 170 7.51 1.02 -12.69
N SER A 171 6.31 0.41 -12.88
CA SER A 171 5.59 -0.18 -11.74
C SER A 171 6.44 -1.26 -11.05
N GLY A 172 6.42 -1.29 -9.73
CA GLY A 172 7.13 -2.30 -8.95
C GLY A 172 8.64 -2.07 -8.78
N THR A 173 9.23 -0.96 -9.24
CA THR A 173 10.67 -0.65 -9.11
C THR A 173 11.12 -0.31 -7.70
N GLY A 174 10.17 0.02 -6.78
CA GLY A 174 10.47 0.37 -5.40
C GLY A 174 10.34 1.86 -5.08
N LYS A 175 9.56 2.62 -5.83
CA LYS A 175 9.35 4.07 -5.62
C LYS A 175 8.92 4.42 -4.19
N GLY A 176 7.98 3.67 -3.61
CA GLY A 176 7.56 3.85 -2.22
C GLY A 176 8.69 3.60 -1.21
N TYR A 177 9.60 2.65 -1.49
CA TYR A 177 10.78 2.44 -0.65
C TYR A 177 11.71 3.66 -0.65
N ILE A 178 11.94 4.30 -1.80
CA ILE A 178 12.73 5.54 -1.91
C ILE A 178 12.04 6.68 -1.15
N ALA A 179 10.72 6.83 -1.27
CA ALA A 179 9.96 7.84 -0.52
C ALA A 179 10.14 7.68 1.00
N HIS A 180 10.07 6.44 1.49
CA HIS A 180 10.36 6.12 2.89
C HIS A 180 11.80 6.46 3.31
N MET A 181 12.79 6.19 2.45
CA MET A 181 14.19 6.54 2.74
C MET A 181 14.37 8.06 2.85
N VAL A 182 13.79 8.83 1.92
CA VAL A 182 13.81 10.30 1.95
C VAL A 182 13.23 10.84 3.26
N HIS A 183 12.11 10.29 3.71
CA HIS A 183 11.49 10.67 4.97
C HIS A 183 12.36 10.29 6.18
N ALA A 184 12.78 9.03 6.26
CA ALA A 184 13.51 8.47 7.40
C ALA A 184 14.89 9.11 7.61
N MET A 185 15.51 9.66 6.56
CA MET A 185 16.78 10.41 6.63
C MET A 185 16.58 11.91 6.86
N SER A 186 15.34 12.42 6.81
CA SER A 186 15.05 13.85 6.95
C SER A 186 14.88 14.27 8.40
N ASN A 187 14.86 15.60 8.64
CA ASN A 187 14.52 16.17 9.94
C ASN A 187 13.12 15.79 10.43
N ARG A 188 12.26 15.31 9.50
CA ARG A 188 10.89 14.85 9.79
C ARG A 188 10.80 13.33 10.07
N ALA A 189 11.93 12.64 10.28
CA ALA A 189 11.98 11.19 10.47
C ALA A 189 11.14 10.65 11.66
N LYS A 190 10.87 11.51 12.64
CA LYS A 190 10.05 11.19 13.83
C LYS A 190 8.58 11.60 13.67
N GLU A 191 8.28 12.33 12.62
CA GLU A 191 6.95 12.85 12.32
C GLU A 191 6.16 11.83 11.47
N PRO A 192 4.84 12.01 11.28
CA PRO A 192 4.02 11.09 10.50
C PRO A 192 4.51 10.94 9.04
N PHE A 193 4.49 9.68 8.53
CA PHE A 193 4.61 9.38 7.10
C PHE A 193 3.28 8.77 6.62
N VAL A 194 2.58 9.49 5.76
CA VAL A 194 1.26 9.09 5.25
C VAL A 194 1.39 8.66 3.79
N ASP A 195 1.11 7.40 3.49
CA ASP A 195 1.18 6.79 2.15
C ASP A 195 -0.22 6.71 1.54
N VAL A 196 -0.42 7.34 0.39
CA VAL A 196 -1.70 7.40 -0.33
C VAL A 196 -1.51 6.96 -1.76
N ASN A 197 -2.27 5.95 -2.18
CA ASN A 197 -2.30 5.52 -3.58
C ASN A 197 -3.44 6.23 -4.34
N CYS A 198 -3.10 7.11 -5.28
CA CYS A 198 -4.05 7.89 -6.04
C CYS A 198 -4.87 7.09 -7.07
N GLY A 199 -4.34 5.95 -7.53
CA GLY A 199 -5.00 5.11 -8.54
C GLY A 199 -5.93 4.03 -7.98
N SER A 200 -5.98 3.83 -6.66
CA SER A 200 -6.74 2.72 -6.06
C SER A 200 -8.15 3.10 -5.60
N LEU A 201 -8.50 4.37 -5.59
CA LEU A 201 -9.73 4.90 -4.99
C LEU A 201 -10.52 5.74 -6.01
N THR A 202 -11.84 5.84 -5.82
CA THR A 202 -12.65 6.78 -6.60
C THR A 202 -12.30 8.23 -6.23
N ALA A 203 -12.44 9.16 -7.18
CA ALA A 203 -12.12 10.57 -6.97
C ALA A 203 -12.84 11.16 -5.74
N ALA A 204 -14.14 10.89 -5.57
CA ALA A 204 -14.91 11.37 -4.43
C ALA A 204 -14.43 10.82 -3.08
N PHE A 205 -14.00 9.54 -3.05
CA PHE A 205 -13.46 8.94 -1.83
C PHE A 205 -12.07 9.51 -1.52
N LEU A 206 -11.21 9.63 -2.54
CA LEU A 206 -9.87 10.21 -2.39
C LEU A 206 -9.94 11.67 -1.94
N ASP A 207 -10.93 12.45 -2.42
CA ASP A 207 -11.19 13.83 -1.98
C ASP A 207 -11.47 13.90 -0.48
N THR A 208 -12.38 13.06 0.00
CA THR A 208 -12.73 13.01 1.42
C THR A 208 -11.60 12.47 2.31
N GLU A 209 -10.82 11.51 1.82
CA GLU A 209 -9.66 10.99 2.55
C GLU A 209 -8.54 12.03 2.66
N LEU A 210 -8.16 12.66 1.55
CA LEU A 210 -7.06 13.65 1.54
C LEU A 210 -7.40 14.92 2.33
N PHE A 211 -8.59 15.49 2.09
CA PHE A 211 -8.96 16.82 2.59
C PHE A 211 -9.92 16.78 3.79
N GLY A 212 -10.44 15.59 4.13
CA GLY A 212 -11.43 15.46 5.19
C GLY A 212 -12.82 15.98 4.77
N MET A 213 -13.77 15.86 5.67
CA MET A 213 -15.16 16.24 5.45
C MET A 213 -15.69 17.07 6.62
N GLU A 214 -16.43 18.13 6.32
CA GLU A 214 -17.13 18.93 7.33
C GLU A 214 -18.43 18.24 7.74
N LYS A 215 -18.94 18.60 8.93
CA LYS A 215 -20.20 18.07 9.44
C LYS A 215 -21.36 18.45 8.49
N ASP A 216 -22.33 17.60 8.28
CA ASP A 216 -23.58 17.82 7.51
C ASP A 216 -23.49 17.73 5.96
N VAL A 217 -22.40 17.28 5.37
CA VAL A 217 -22.28 17.14 3.90
C VAL A 217 -23.05 15.92 3.36
N VAL A 218 -23.32 14.91 4.19
CA VAL A 218 -24.13 13.76 3.82
C VAL A 218 -25.41 13.76 4.66
N SER A 219 -26.55 13.77 4.00
CA SER A 219 -27.89 13.67 4.62
C SER A 219 -27.96 12.43 5.53
N GLY A 220 -27.66 12.58 6.80
CA GLY A 220 -27.59 11.48 7.76
C GLY A 220 -26.72 11.73 9.00
N GLY A 221 -26.23 12.98 9.22
CA GLY A 221 -25.53 13.35 10.46
C GLY A 221 -24.13 12.75 10.58
N GLY A 222 -23.36 12.75 9.50
CA GLY A 222 -21.94 12.33 9.52
C GLY A 222 -21.09 13.27 10.37
N ASP A 223 -20.24 12.73 11.26
CA ASP A 223 -19.31 13.52 12.06
C ASP A 223 -18.23 14.13 11.19
N GLN A 224 -17.75 15.32 11.60
CA GLN A 224 -16.57 15.96 11.04
C GLN A 224 -15.37 14.99 11.04
N ARG A 225 -14.71 14.82 9.89
CA ARG A 225 -13.53 13.94 9.77
C ARG A 225 -12.32 14.72 9.29
N PRO A 226 -11.20 14.66 10.01
CA PRO A 226 -9.95 15.23 9.53
C PRO A 226 -9.44 14.46 8.30
N GLY A 227 -8.82 15.18 7.36
CA GLY A 227 -8.19 14.60 6.20
C GLY A 227 -6.75 14.12 6.48
N LEU A 228 -6.21 13.32 5.56
CA LEU A 228 -4.85 12.80 5.65
C LEU A 228 -3.79 13.93 5.67
N PHE A 229 -4.05 15.07 5.04
CA PHE A 229 -3.16 16.24 5.14
C PHE A 229 -3.13 16.83 6.56
N GLU A 230 -4.25 16.82 7.30
CA GLU A 230 -4.27 17.23 8.70
C GLU A 230 -3.53 16.25 9.61
N LEU A 231 -3.70 14.93 9.36
CA LEU A 231 -3.03 13.88 10.12
C LEU A 231 -1.53 13.81 9.86
N ALA A 232 -1.09 14.28 8.68
CA ALA A 232 0.31 14.35 8.29
C ALA A 232 0.98 15.68 8.69
N ASP A 233 0.31 16.55 9.46
CA ASP A 233 0.90 17.83 9.82
C ASP A 233 2.29 17.67 10.46
N ARG A 234 3.25 18.51 10.04
CA ARG A 234 4.69 18.45 10.31
C ARG A 234 5.42 17.25 9.71
N GLY A 235 4.71 16.28 9.14
CA GLY A 235 5.21 15.03 8.56
C GLY A 235 5.43 15.09 7.04
N THR A 236 5.30 13.93 6.43
CA THR A 236 5.44 13.72 4.98
C THR A 236 4.23 13.00 4.43
N VAL A 237 3.65 13.51 3.34
CA VAL A 237 2.64 12.83 2.54
C VAL A 237 3.30 12.26 1.30
N PHE A 238 3.18 10.97 1.10
CA PHE A 238 3.61 10.27 -0.10
C PHE A 238 2.39 9.94 -0.97
N LEU A 239 2.37 10.49 -2.19
CA LEU A 239 1.32 10.24 -3.18
C LEU A 239 1.84 9.27 -4.24
N ASP A 240 1.50 8.00 -4.13
CA ASP A 240 1.84 7.01 -5.16
C ASP A 240 0.86 7.07 -6.33
N SER A 241 1.36 6.82 -7.54
CA SER A 241 0.57 6.86 -8.77
C SER A 241 -0.10 8.23 -9.02
N ILE A 242 0.64 9.33 -8.80
CA ILE A 242 0.12 10.70 -8.93
C ILE A 242 -0.43 11.00 -10.34
N GLY A 243 0.08 10.30 -11.38
CA GLY A 243 -0.43 10.41 -12.73
C GLY A 243 -1.88 9.96 -12.92
N ASP A 244 -2.40 9.16 -11.97
CA ASP A 244 -3.77 8.66 -11.96
C ASP A 244 -4.71 9.57 -11.14
N LEU A 245 -4.20 10.71 -10.62
CA LEU A 245 -5.01 11.66 -9.85
C LEU A 245 -6.08 12.31 -10.72
N ALA A 246 -7.33 12.18 -10.30
CA ALA A 246 -8.48 12.72 -11.01
C ALA A 246 -8.33 14.24 -11.25
N PRO A 247 -8.70 14.76 -12.44
CA PRO A 247 -8.51 16.16 -12.83
C PRO A 247 -9.10 17.16 -11.83
N GLU A 248 -10.25 16.84 -11.21
CA GLU A 248 -10.91 17.68 -10.22
C GLU A 248 -10.15 17.84 -8.90
N LEU A 249 -9.24 16.90 -8.58
CA LEU A 249 -8.42 16.95 -7.37
C LEU A 249 -7.09 17.69 -7.57
N GLN A 250 -6.63 17.82 -8.79
CA GLN A 250 -5.35 18.46 -9.12
C GLN A 250 -5.29 19.94 -8.66
N PRO A 251 -6.33 20.79 -8.83
CA PRO A 251 -6.31 22.16 -8.31
C PRO A 251 -6.27 22.22 -6.78
N LYS A 252 -6.91 21.27 -6.08
CA LYS A 252 -6.88 21.21 -4.62
C LYS A 252 -5.49 20.84 -4.11
N LEU A 253 -4.83 19.89 -4.75
CA LEU A 253 -3.47 19.50 -4.43
C LEU A 253 -2.47 20.63 -4.69
N LEU A 254 -2.63 21.34 -5.81
CA LEU A 254 -1.80 22.52 -6.13
C LEU A 254 -1.88 23.56 -5.02
N ARG A 255 -3.10 23.83 -4.52
CA ARG A 255 -3.30 24.78 -3.41
C ARG A 255 -2.56 24.36 -2.14
N VAL A 256 -2.55 23.07 -1.78
CA VAL A 256 -1.76 22.57 -0.65
C VAL A 256 -0.27 22.80 -0.85
N LEU A 257 0.22 22.58 -2.07
CA LEU A 257 1.64 22.78 -2.40
C LEU A 257 2.08 24.25 -2.34
N GLU A 258 1.20 25.17 -2.76
CA GLU A 258 1.52 26.60 -2.84
C GLU A 258 1.24 27.36 -1.54
N SER A 259 0.02 27.19 -1.02
CA SER A 259 -0.47 27.97 0.13
C SER A 259 -0.33 27.24 1.46
N LYS A 260 0.10 25.98 1.44
CA LYS A 260 0.14 25.10 2.63
C LYS A 260 -1.23 25.11 3.36
N SER A 261 -2.29 25.22 2.61
CA SER A 261 -3.67 25.29 3.14
C SER A 261 -4.67 24.67 2.19
N PHE A 262 -5.78 24.19 2.75
CA PHE A 262 -6.90 23.65 2.01
C PHE A 262 -8.22 23.84 2.78
N ARG A 263 -9.33 23.38 2.20
CA ARG A 263 -10.64 23.32 2.84
C ARG A 263 -11.16 21.90 2.80
N ARG A 264 -11.82 21.47 3.87
CA ARG A 264 -12.52 20.19 3.89
C ARG A 264 -13.64 20.17 2.85
N VAL A 265 -13.98 18.96 2.42
CA VAL A 265 -15.13 18.77 1.52
C VAL A 265 -16.40 19.30 2.21
N GLY A 266 -17.12 20.19 1.52
CA GLY A 266 -18.31 20.89 2.03
C GLY A 266 -18.03 21.98 3.05
N GLY A 267 -16.77 22.23 3.43
CA GLY A 267 -16.39 23.29 4.38
C GLY A 267 -15.96 24.58 3.70
N THR A 268 -16.07 25.68 4.44
CA THR A 268 -15.59 27.01 4.02
C THR A 268 -14.32 27.44 4.77
N ARG A 269 -14.04 26.80 5.92
CA ARG A 269 -12.89 27.12 6.77
C ARG A 269 -11.59 26.68 6.10
N GLU A 270 -10.61 27.57 6.07
CA GLU A 270 -9.26 27.28 5.63
C GLU A 270 -8.46 26.63 6.75
N ILE A 271 -7.77 25.54 6.41
CA ILE A 271 -6.94 24.74 7.34
C ILE A 271 -5.51 24.84 6.82
N SER A 272 -4.61 25.33 7.66
CA SER A 272 -3.17 25.40 7.35
C SER A 272 -2.46 24.16 7.86
N VAL A 273 -1.54 23.63 7.06
CA VAL A 273 -0.74 22.44 7.38
C VAL A 273 0.71 22.62 6.93
N ASN A 274 1.63 22.07 7.69
CA ASN A 274 3.04 22.04 7.34
C ASN A 274 3.45 20.62 6.90
N VAL A 275 3.08 20.24 5.69
CA VAL A 275 3.41 18.91 5.15
C VAL A 275 4.48 19.01 4.08
N ARG A 276 5.40 18.04 4.09
CA ARG A 276 6.28 17.76 2.96
C ARG A 276 5.59 16.80 2.00
N LEU A 277 5.68 17.06 0.69
CA LEU A 277 5.10 16.19 -0.33
C LEU A 277 6.20 15.42 -1.07
N VAL A 278 5.99 14.11 -1.21
CA VAL A 278 6.74 13.21 -2.09
C VAL A 278 5.75 12.55 -3.02
N ALA A 279 5.93 12.67 -4.34
CA ALA A 279 5.04 12.07 -5.32
C ALA A 279 5.76 10.97 -6.10
N ALA A 280 5.04 9.94 -6.54
CA ALA A 280 5.57 8.90 -7.40
C ALA A 280 4.65 8.59 -8.57
N THR A 281 5.23 8.27 -9.72
CA THR A 281 4.48 7.89 -10.91
C THR A 281 5.24 6.88 -11.78
N ALA A 282 4.49 6.02 -12.46
CA ALA A 282 4.99 5.21 -13.57
C ALA A 282 4.64 5.83 -14.93
N THR A 283 3.72 6.80 -14.96
CA THR A 283 3.26 7.49 -16.15
C THR A 283 4.20 8.66 -16.47
N ASN A 284 4.43 8.93 -17.74
CA ASN A 284 5.12 10.15 -18.17
C ASN A 284 4.18 11.35 -17.99
N LEU A 285 4.43 12.17 -16.96
CA LEU A 285 3.59 13.33 -16.68
C LEU A 285 3.68 14.42 -17.74
N ALA A 286 4.80 14.55 -18.47
CA ALA A 286 4.91 15.51 -19.57
C ALA A 286 3.95 15.15 -20.71
N GLU A 287 3.86 13.87 -21.08
CA GLU A 287 2.88 13.38 -22.06
C GLU A 287 1.44 13.55 -21.55
N ALA A 288 1.20 13.36 -20.25
CA ALA A 288 -0.11 13.56 -19.65
C ALA A 288 -0.53 15.05 -19.68
N VAL A 289 0.42 15.99 -19.54
CA VAL A 289 0.18 17.43 -19.71
C VAL A 289 -0.19 17.75 -21.16
N GLU A 290 0.58 17.24 -22.12
CA GLU A 290 0.29 17.41 -23.55
C GLU A 290 -1.08 16.84 -23.95
N ALA A 291 -1.48 15.72 -23.35
CA ALA A 291 -2.79 15.10 -23.53
C ALA A 291 -3.94 15.83 -22.79
N GLY A 292 -3.63 16.83 -21.95
CA GLY A 292 -4.62 17.57 -21.16
C GLY A 292 -5.24 16.80 -20.00
N THR A 293 -4.68 15.67 -19.61
CA THR A 293 -5.13 14.83 -18.47
C THR A 293 -4.47 15.22 -17.16
N PHE A 294 -3.35 15.92 -17.22
CA PHE A 294 -2.62 16.44 -16.06
C PHE A 294 -2.35 17.95 -16.25
N ARG A 295 -2.46 18.72 -15.16
CA ARG A 295 -2.25 20.18 -15.23
C ARG A 295 -0.75 20.50 -15.30
N ASP A 296 -0.39 21.46 -16.12
CA ASP A 296 0.98 21.94 -16.29
C ASP A 296 1.52 22.64 -15.03
N ASP A 297 0.71 23.46 -14.36
CA ASP A 297 1.09 24.16 -13.13
C ASP A 297 1.41 23.18 -12.00
N LEU A 298 0.61 22.12 -11.83
CA LEU A 298 0.85 21.06 -10.85
C LEU A 298 2.12 20.27 -11.21
N TYR A 299 2.32 19.95 -12.50
CA TYR A 299 3.51 19.26 -12.96
C TYR A 299 4.80 20.01 -12.59
N TYR A 300 4.88 21.32 -12.91
CA TYR A 300 6.06 22.12 -12.55
C TYR A 300 6.27 22.25 -11.05
N ARG A 301 5.19 22.24 -10.26
CA ARG A 301 5.30 22.29 -8.78
C ARG A 301 5.75 20.96 -8.17
N LEU A 302 5.44 19.83 -8.81
CA LEU A 302 5.92 18.51 -8.40
C LEU A 302 7.34 18.22 -8.88
N ASN A 303 7.69 18.68 -10.07
CA ASN A 303 8.95 18.38 -10.76
C ASN A 303 10.08 19.33 -10.35
N VAL A 304 10.29 19.54 -9.03
CA VAL A 304 11.39 20.36 -8.49
C VAL A 304 12.68 19.56 -8.45
N LEU A 305 12.64 18.35 -7.88
CA LEU A 305 13.74 17.40 -7.90
C LEU A 305 13.19 16.00 -8.21
N THR A 306 13.66 15.45 -9.34
CA THR A 306 13.19 14.15 -9.83
C THR A 306 14.24 13.08 -9.59
N ILE A 307 13.81 11.96 -8.98
CA ILE A 307 14.57 10.71 -8.87
C ILE A 307 14.00 9.73 -9.89
N HIS A 308 14.81 9.32 -10.87
CA HIS A 308 14.42 8.27 -11.81
C HIS A 308 14.93 6.91 -11.36
N LEU A 309 14.01 5.98 -11.08
CA LEU A 309 14.32 4.63 -10.63
C LEU A 309 14.35 3.66 -11.83
N PRO A 310 15.52 3.14 -12.20
CA PRO A 310 15.62 2.23 -13.34
C PRO A 310 14.92 0.90 -13.05
N PRO A 311 14.29 0.30 -14.06
CA PRO A 311 13.74 -1.05 -13.94
C PRO A 311 14.85 -2.06 -13.67
N VAL A 312 14.49 -3.21 -13.07
CA VAL A 312 15.47 -4.23 -12.67
C VAL A 312 16.29 -4.74 -13.86
N ARG A 313 15.70 -4.82 -15.06
CA ARG A 313 16.39 -5.23 -16.30
C ARG A 313 17.56 -4.32 -16.71
N GLU A 314 17.53 -3.06 -16.30
CA GLU A 314 18.56 -2.06 -16.63
C GLU A 314 19.64 -1.92 -15.56
N ARG A 315 19.44 -2.55 -14.37
CA ARG A 315 20.43 -2.57 -13.31
C ARG A 315 21.58 -3.52 -13.64
N THR A 316 22.77 -3.26 -13.08
CA THR A 316 23.91 -4.17 -13.25
C THR A 316 23.64 -5.54 -12.63
N GLN A 317 24.43 -6.55 -13.01
CA GLN A 317 24.29 -7.89 -12.42
C GLN A 317 24.57 -7.89 -10.91
N GLU A 318 25.57 -7.11 -10.49
CA GLU A 318 25.93 -6.94 -9.09
C GLU A 318 24.77 -6.33 -8.29
N ASP A 319 24.12 -5.28 -8.81
CA ASP A 319 22.98 -4.64 -8.16
C ASP A 319 21.78 -5.58 -8.09
N ARG A 320 21.54 -6.41 -9.14
CA ARG A 320 20.47 -7.42 -9.14
C ARG A 320 20.72 -8.49 -8.09
N LEU A 321 21.98 -8.96 -7.98
CA LEU A 321 22.36 -9.96 -6.98
C LEU A 321 22.18 -9.40 -5.56
N ALA A 322 22.70 -8.21 -5.29
CA ALA A 322 22.56 -7.54 -3.99
C ALA A 322 21.07 -7.32 -3.62
N LEU A 323 20.23 -6.98 -4.61
CA LEU A 323 18.79 -6.84 -4.42
C LEU A 323 18.13 -8.18 -4.05
N LEU A 324 18.49 -9.29 -4.72
CA LEU A 324 18.01 -10.63 -4.43
C LEU A 324 18.35 -11.06 -3.00
N GLU A 325 19.61 -10.90 -2.59
CA GLU A 325 20.11 -11.25 -1.26
C GLU A 325 19.38 -10.47 -0.18
N ARG A 326 19.20 -9.16 -0.38
CA ARG A 326 18.48 -8.31 0.56
C ARG A 326 16.99 -8.67 0.68
N LEU A 327 16.32 -8.94 -0.44
CA LEU A 327 14.92 -9.36 -0.42
C LEU A 327 14.76 -10.70 0.31
N LEU A 328 15.66 -11.64 0.05
CA LEU A 328 15.67 -12.93 0.73
C LEU A 328 15.86 -12.77 2.24
N ALA A 329 16.85 -11.97 2.67
CA ALA A 329 17.10 -11.68 4.07
C ALA A 329 15.89 -11.01 4.75
N LYS A 330 15.21 -10.08 4.06
CA LYS A 330 14.02 -9.40 4.57
C LYS A 330 12.83 -10.34 4.71
N LEU A 331 12.63 -11.24 3.75
CA LEU A 331 11.56 -12.25 3.78
C LEU A 331 11.80 -13.31 4.86
N TRP A 332 13.08 -13.59 5.19
CA TRP A 332 13.44 -14.56 6.21
C TRP A 332 13.42 -13.99 7.64
N LYS A 333 13.42 -12.67 7.83
CA LYS A 333 13.35 -12.03 9.17
C LYS A 333 12.11 -12.55 9.94
N GLY A 334 12.37 -13.21 11.07
CA GLY A 334 11.33 -13.76 11.95
C GLY A 334 11.02 -15.25 11.76
N ALA A 335 11.60 -15.93 10.78
CA ALA A 335 11.49 -17.38 10.64
C ALA A 335 12.51 -18.12 11.52
N ALA A 336 12.12 -19.29 12.04
CA ALA A 336 13.03 -20.12 12.84
C ALA A 336 14.05 -20.84 11.93
N GLY A 337 15.33 -20.87 12.33
CA GLY A 337 16.40 -21.55 11.64
C GLY A 337 17.33 -20.66 10.83
N SER A 338 18.30 -21.27 10.11
CA SER A 338 19.22 -20.56 9.23
C SER A 338 18.55 -20.17 7.90
N GLN A 339 18.87 -18.99 7.39
CA GLN A 339 18.38 -18.54 6.08
C GLN A 339 18.79 -19.54 4.99
N PRO A 340 17.89 -20.00 4.12
CA PRO A 340 18.23 -20.89 3.03
C PRO A 340 19.12 -20.19 2.00
N VAL A 341 20.05 -20.93 1.43
CA VAL A 341 20.95 -20.45 0.37
C VAL A 341 20.30 -20.72 -0.99
N ILE A 342 20.34 -19.74 -1.89
CA ILE A 342 19.92 -19.95 -3.27
C ILE A 342 21.07 -20.68 -4.00
N GLU A 343 20.77 -21.79 -4.66
CA GLU A 343 21.76 -22.55 -5.43
C GLU A 343 22.28 -21.76 -6.62
N THR A 344 23.54 -21.94 -6.99
CA THR A 344 24.22 -21.17 -8.06
C THR A 344 23.42 -21.13 -9.36
N MET A 345 22.90 -22.28 -9.81
CA MET A 345 22.06 -22.36 -11.02
C MET A 345 20.77 -21.55 -10.90
N ALA A 346 20.18 -21.49 -9.72
CA ALA A 346 18.97 -20.67 -9.47
C ALA A 346 19.31 -19.19 -9.43
N VAL A 347 20.45 -18.80 -8.83
CA VAL A 347 20.94 -17.40 -8.84
C VAL A 347 21.17 -16.93 -10.27
N GLU A 348 21.87 -17.73 -11.10
CA GLU A 348 22.12 -17.37 -12.51
C GLU A 348 20.82 -17.11 -13.27
N ARG A 349 19.79 -17.93 -13.08
CA ARG A 349 18.47 -17.74 -13.71
C ARG A 349 17.75 -16.51 -13.20
N LEU A 350 17.76 -16.28 -11.89
CA LEU A 350 17.15 -15.11 -11.27
C LEU A 350 17.83 -13.80 -11.72
N VAL A 351 19.16 -13.79 -11.83
CA VAL A 351 19.90 -12.61 -12.30
C VAL A 351 19.72 -12.36 -13.78
N ALA A 352 19.61 -13.40 -14.60
CA ALA A 352 19.42 -13.27 -16.06
C ALA A 352 17.98 -12.92 -16.47
N TYR A 353 17.00 -13.11 -15.58
CA TYR A 353 15.60 -12.85 -15.89
C TYR A 353 15.29 -11.34 -16.00
N GLY A 354 14.36 -10.98 -16.89
CA GLY A 354 14.07 -9.57 -17.22
C GLY A 354 13.20 -8.82 -16.23
N TRP A 355 12.55 -9.52 -15.30
CA TRP A 355 11.70 -8.93 -14.23
C TRP A 355 10.70 -7.88 -14.71
N PRO A 356 9.70 -8.21 -15.56
CA PRO A 356 8.71 -7.24 -16.04
C PRO A 356 7.91 -6.59 -14.91
N GLY A 357 7.66 -7.29 -13.81
CA GLY A 357 7.05 -6.76 -12.59
C GLY A 357 8.05 -6.19 -11.58
N ASN A 358 9.33 -6.04 -11.99
CA ASN A 358 10.40 -5.44 -11.22
C ASN A 358 10.59 -6.07 -9.82
N VAL A 359 10.84 -5.26 -8.80
CA VAL A 359 11.09 -5.71 -7.42
C VAL A 359 9.86 -6.38 -6.79
N ARG A 360 8.65 -5.97 -7.21
CA ARG A 360 7.41 -6.61 -6.72
C ARG A 360 7.31 -8.06 -7.17
N GLU A 361 7.58 -8.34 -8.43
CA GLU A 361 7.61 -9.70 -8.97
C GLU A 361 8.73 -10.52 -8.33
N MET A 362 9.93 -9.95 -8.23
CA MET A 362 11.09 -10.60 -7.62
C MET A 362 10.81 -11.03 -6.17
N ARG A 363 10.18 -10.16 -5.39
CA ARG A 363 9.76 -10.47 -4.03
C ARG A 363 8.76 -11.63 -3.99
N ASN A 364 7.73 -11.60 -4.82
CA ASN A 364 6.70 -12.65 -4.87
C ASN A 364 7.30 -14.00 -5.27
N VAL A 365 8.24 -14.01 -6.22
CA VAL A 365 8.96 -15.23 -6.65
C VAL A 365 9.79 -15.79 -5.52
N LEU A 366 10.55 -14.96 -4.79
CA LEU A 366 11.35 -15.41 -3.65
C LEU A 366 10.47 -15.90 -2.49
N GLU A 367 9.39 -15.20 -2.19
CA GLU A 367 8.42 -15.61 -1.15
C GLU A 367 7.82 -16.98 -1.47
N ARG A 368 7.38 -17.20 -2.71
CA ARG A 368 6.90 -18.49 -3.19
C ARG A 368 7.99 -19.57 -3.12
N ALA A 369 9.22 -19.24 -3.52
CA ALA A 369 10.34 -20.19 -3.47
C ALA A 369 10.66 -20.60 -2.04
N LEU A 370 10.61 -19.67 -1.07
CA LEU A 370 10.77 -19.97 0.35
C LEU A 370 9.67 -20.91 0.88
N ILE A 371 8.42 -20.70 0.49
CA ILE A 371 7.30 -21.57 0.88
C ILE A 371 7.51 -22.99 0.30
N LEU A 372 7.89 -23.10 -0.97
CA LEU A 372 8.11 -24.40 -1.63
C LEU A 372 9.36 -25.15 -1.11
N ALA A 373 10.36 -24.39 -0.64
CA ALA A 373 11.56 -24.92 -0.03
C ALA A 373 11.40 -25.22 1.47
N GLN A 374 10.19 -25.19 2.01
CA GLN A 374 9.90 -25.34 3.44
C GLN A 374 10.59 -26.57 4.04
N GLY A 375 11.43 -26.37 5.08
CA GLY A 375 12.23 -27.42 5.72
C GLY A 375 13.53 -27.78 5.00
N ARG A 376 13.88 -27.14 3.88
CA ARG A 376 15.15 -27.32 3.17
C ARG A 376 16.07 -26.12 3.40
N SER A 377 17.37 -26.39 3.50
CA SER A 377 18.40 -25.33 3.64
C SER A 377 18.78 -24.64 2.32
N ARG A 378 18.13 -25.01 1.20
CA ARG A 378 18.48 -24.55 -0.14
C ARG A 378 17.25 -24.28 -1.01
N ILE A 379 17.33 -23.23 -1.83
CA ILE A 379 16.38 -22.90 -2.89
C ILE A 379 17.02 -23.29 -4.22
N GLY A 380 16.52 -24.36 -4.84
CA GLY A 380 16.96 -24.85 -6.15
C GLY A 380 16.03 -24.37 -7.28
N LEU A 381 16.37 -24.74 -8.52
CA LEU A 381 15.59 -24.40 -9.73
C LEU A 381 14.14 -24.91 -9.64
N GLU A 382 13.91 -26.06 -9.01
CA GLU A 382 12.59 -26.67 -8.87
C GLU A 382 11.58 -25.78 -8.09
N HIS A 383 12.08 -24.87 -7.24
CA HIS A 383 11.25 -23.94 -6.46
C HIS A 383 10.90 -22.67 -7.24
N LEU A 384 11.55 -22.42 -8.40
CA LEU A 384 11.31 -21.23 -9.22
C LEU A 384 10.18 -21.47 -10.24
N PRO A 385 9.46 -20.40 -10.68
CA PRO A 385 8.51 -20.46 -11.78
C PRO A 385 9.11 -21.00 -13.08
N VAL A 386 8.28 -21.62 -13.92
CA VAL A 386 8.71 -22.25 -15.18
C VAL A 386 9.35 -21.24 -16.14
N GLU A 387 8.85 -20.00 -16.13
CA GLU A 387 9.32 -18.88 -16.95
C GLU A 387 10.79 -18.55 -16.64
N ILE A 388 11.15 -18.53 -15.37
CA ILE A 388 12.51 -18.27 -14.89
C ILE A 388 13.41 -19.49 -15.13
N ARG A 389 12.90 -20.70 -14.85
CA ARG A 389 13.65 -21.95 -15.09
C ARG A 389 14.09 -22.11 -16.54
N ARG A 390 13.20 -21.79 -17.48
CA ARG A 390 13.44 -21.94 -18.93
C ARG A 390 14.13 -20.74 -19.57
N ASN A 391 14.38 -19.66 -18.83
CA ASN A 391 14.88 -18.39 -19.33
C ASN A 391 13.99 -17.79 -20.45
N VAL A 392 12.68 -18.04 -20.36
CA VAL A 392 11.69 -17.47 -21.27
C VAL A 392 11.26 -16.13 -20.70
N SER A 393 11.56 -15.04 -21.38
CA SER A 393 11.08 -13.72 -20.96
C SER A 393 9.55 -13.68 -21.11
N PRO A 394 8.78 -13.24 -20.09
CA PRO A 394 7.32 -13.06 -20.22
C PRO A 394 6.92 -12.08 -21.33
N ILE A 395 7.86 -11.22 -21.78
CA ILE A 395 7.65 -10.30 -22.90
C ILE A 395 7.53 -11.08 -24.22
N GLU A 396 8.18 -12.26 -24.34
CA GLU A 396 8.06 -13.12 -25.51
C GLU A 396 6.72 -13.89 -25.56
N THR A 397 5.95 -13.92 -24.48
CA THR A 397 4.60 -14.51 -24.43
C THR A 397 3.47 -13.51 -24.73
N ARG A 398 3.75 -12.23 -25.00
CA ARG A 398 2.78 -11.38 -25.67
C ARG A 398 2.64 -11.91 -27.09
N TYR A 399 1.52 -12.58 -27.34
CA TYR A 399 1.13 -13.05 -28.66
C TYR A 399 0.98 -11.83 -29.58
N GLU A 400 2.09 -11.41 -30.21
CA GLU A 400 2.03 -10.52 -31.36
C GLU A 400 1.43 -11.34 -32.51
N VAL A 401 0.30 -10.87 -33.00
CA VAL A 401 -0.28 -11.42 -34.22
C VAL A 401 0.66 -11.06 -35.36
N LEU A 402 1.69 -11.87 -35.58
CA LEU A 402 2.58 -11.75 -36.72
C LEU A 402 1.88 -12.33 -37.94
N THR A 403 2.09 -11.74 -39.12
CA THR A 403 1.63 -12.36 -40.34
C THR A 403 2.37 -13.68 -40.56
N LEU A 404 1.77 -14.64 -41.29
CA LEU A 404 2.44 -15.89 -41.65
C LEU A 404 3.78 -15.65 -42.34
N LYS A 405 3.87 -14.57 -43.11
CA LYS A 405 5.09 -14.14 -43.78
C LYS A 405 6.19 -13.75 -42.80
N ASP A 406 5.85 -13.00 -41.75
CA ASP A 406 6.81 -12.55 -40.70
C ASP A 406 7.29 -13.74 -39.86
N VAL A 407 6.37 -14.64 -39.50
CA VAL A 407 6.71 -15.89 -38.78
C VAL A 407 7.65 -16.75 -39.63
N GLU A 408 7.36 -16.92 -40.88
CA GLU A 408 8.19 -17.70 -41.80
C GLU A 408 9.59 -17.09 -41.98
N GLN A 409 9.67 -15.75 -42.19
CA GLN A 409 10.93 -15.03 -42.25
C GLN A 409 11.78 -15.22 -41.03
N ARG A 410 11.17 -15.05 -39.83
CA ARG A 410 11.83 -15.19 -38.53
C ARG A 410 12.33 -16.61 -38.29
N GLN A 411 11.53 -17.63 -38.65
CA GLN A 411 11.90 -19.03 -38.51
C GLN A 411 13.04 -19.42 -39.44
N ILE A 412 13.04 -18.95 -40.68
CA ILE A 412 14.13 -19.19 -41.64
C ILE A 412 15.43 -18.53 -41.14
N ALA A 413 15.37 -17.30 -40.63
CA ALA A 413 16.54 -16.62 -40.10
C ALA A 413 17.14 -17.33 -38.89
N LEU A 414 16.31 -17.81 -37.95
CA LEU A 414 16.76 -18.61 -36.81
C LEU A 414 17.40 -19.91 -37.21
N ALA A 415 16.79 -20.69 -38.14
CA ALA A 415 17.32 -21.95 -38.60
C ALA A 415 18.64 -21.79 -39.38
N LEU A 416 18.81 -20.70 -40.15
CA LEU A 416 20.09 -20.37 -40.79
C LEU A 416 21.18 -20.07 -39.77
N ARG A 417 20.91 -19.29 -38.74
CA ARG A 417 21.85 -19.01 -37.64
C ARG A 417 22.26 -20.29 -36.91
N HIS A 418 21.27 -21.14 -36.59
CA HIS A 418 21.52 -22.42 -35.87
C HIS A 418 22.43 -23.34 -36.66
N ASN A 419 22.28 -23.37 -38.00
CA ASN A 419 23.06 -24.23 -38.92
C ASN A 419 24.28 -23.52 -39.51
N ASN A 420 24.78 -22.43 -38.92
CA ASN A 420 25.93 -21.67 -39.42
C ASN A 420 25.83 -21.36 -40.91
N SER A 421 24.65 -20.94 -41.36
CA SER A 421 24.34 -20.61 -42.79
C SER A 421 24.41 -21.78 -43.77
N ASN A 422 24.44 -23.03 -43.28
CA ASN A 422 24.41 -24.22 -44.11
C ASN A 422 23.01 -24.46 -44.67
N ARG A 423 22.81 -24.03 -45.94
CA ARG A 423 21.51 -24.07 -46.60
C ARG A 423 20.94 -25.49 -46.80
N THR A 424 21.76 -26.51 -46.83
CA THR A 424 21.31 -27.89 -47.01
C THR A 424 20.75 -28.45 -45.68
N HIS A 425 21.45 -28.24 -44.58
CA HIS A 425 20.99 -28.63 -43.26
C HIS A 425 19.74 -27.83 -42.86
N THR A 426 19.76 -26.50 -43.07
CA THR A 426 18.62 -25.62 -42.79
C THR A 426 17.37 -26.04 -43.55
N ALA A 427 17.47 -26.38 -44.85
CA ALA A 427 16.34 -26.84 -45.65
C ALA A 427 15.73 -28.13 -45.08
N ARG A 428 16.59 -29.07 -44.67
CA ARG A 428 16.16 -30.33 -44.03
C ARG A 428 15.41 -30.07 -42.71
N ASP A 429 15.96 -29.24 -41.83
CA ASP A 429 15.36 -28.92 -40.55
C ASP A 429 14.02 -28.18 -40.68
N LEU A 430 13.88 -27.35 -41.72
CA LEU A 430 12.64 -26.65 -42.03
C LEU A 430 11.64 -27.50 -42.83
N GLY A 431 11.98 -28.70 -43.21
CA GLY A 431 11.10 -29.58 -43.98
C GLY A 431 10.80 -29.08 -45.41
N ILE A 432 11.68 -28.23 -45.99
CA ILE A 432 11.50 -27.66 -47.33
C ILE A 432 12.65 -28.00 -48.29
N SER A 433 12.42 -27.88 -49.58
CA SER A 433 13.51 -28.08 -50.55
C SER A 433 14.56 -26.98 -50.47
N ARG A 434 15.84 -27.33 -50.74
CA ARG A 434 16.93 -26.34 -50.81
C ARG A 434 16.65 -25.22 -51.78
N ALA A 435 15.99 -25.51 -52.93
CA ALA A 435 15.60 -24.52 -53.93
C ALA A 435 14.56 -23.54 -53.34
N THR A 436 13.58 -24.05 -52.60
CA THR A 436 12.57 -23.24 -51.91
C THR A 436 13.21 -22.33 -50.86
N LEU A 437 14.16 -22.84 -50.06
CA LEU A 437 14.88 -22.04 -49.07
C LEU A 437 15.66 -20.90 -49.73
N ILE A 438 16.40 -21.16 -50.82
CA ILE A 438 17.16 -20.12 -51.57
C ILE A 438 16.23 -19.02 -52.11
N LYS A 439 15.08 -19.42 -52.65
CA LYS A 439 14.07 -18.45 -53.13
C LYS A 439 13.54 -17.57 -51.99
N LYS A 440 13.25 -18.17 -50.81
CA LYS A 440 12.75 -17.45 -49.64
C LYS A 440 13.80 -16.53 -49.02
N ILE A 441 15.07 -16.95 -48.91
CA ILE A 441 16.20 -16.13 -48.51
C ILE A 441 16.25 -14.84 -49.34
N LYS A 442 16.15 -14.99 -50.69
CA LYS A 442 16.17 -13.86 -51.61
C LYS A 442 14.94 -12.96 -51.46
N VAL A 443 13.75 -13.52 -51.28
CA VAL A 443 12.49 -12.77 -51.16
C VAL A 443 12.46 -11.99 -49.85
N TYR A 444 13.06 -12.52 -48.77
CA TYR A 444 13.06 -11.92 -47.43
C TYR A 444 14.32 -11.09 -47.18
N GLY A 445 15.26 -10.97 -48.10
CA GLY A 445 16.49 -10.19 -47.94
C GLY A 445 17.35 -10.65 -46.78
N LEU A 446 17.37 -11.95 -46.50
CA LEU A 446 18.15 -12.52 -45.39
C LEU A 446 19.61 -12.67 -45.87
N ASP A 447 20.43 -11.63 -45.65
CA ASP A 447 21.88 -11.70 -45.82
C ASP A 447 22.49 -12.57 -44.71
N VAL A 448 23.01 -13.72 -45.12
CA VAL A 448 23.65 -14.72 -44.25
C VAL A 448 25.00 -15.10 -44.82
#